data_917a8b8de9e6c7f8f06fc1e18df5f9d0
#
_entry.id   917a8b8de9e6c7f8f06fc1e18df5f9d0
#
_cell.length_a   1.000
_cell.length_b   1.000
_cell.length_c   1.000
_cell.angle_alpha   90.00
_cell.angle_beta   90.00
_cell.angle_gamma   90.00
#
_symmetry.space_group_name_H-M   'P 1'
#
loop_
_entity.id
_entity.type
_entity.pdbx_description
1 polymer ?
#
loop_
_entity_poly.entity_id
_entity_poly.type
_entity_poly.pdbx_seq_one_letter_code
_entity_poly.pdbx_strand_id
1 'polypeptide(L)'
;MNGIRDVVKEEQPRERLLLEGAGSLSNRELLAVLLRTGSKEESVLKLSDKILHHFDGLRMLKDATLEELVSIHGVGVAKATQLIAAFELGRRMVRLEYQNRYSIRSPEDCATYMMEEMRFLQQEHFVCLYLNTKNQVIHRQTIFIGSLNSSIVHPREVFKEAFRRAAASIICLHNHPSGDPAPSREDIEVTKRLVECGRIIGIEVLDHSVRCS
;
A
#
# COMPACT_ATOMS: atom_id res chain seq x y z
N MET A 1 14.86 9.21 -38.23
CA MET A 1 14.64 7.99 -37.40
C MET A 1 15.31 8.19 -36.08
N ASN A 2 14.61 8.88 -35.14
CA ASN A 2 15.16 9.11 -33.81
C ASN A 2 14.67 7.98 -32.86
N GLY A 3 15.48 6.95 -32.74
CA GLY A 3 15.27 5.89 -31.76
C GLY A 3 15.81 6.33 -30.38
N ILE A 4 15.50 5.57 -29.33
CA ILE A 4 16.02 5.74 -27.94
C ILE A 4 17.55 5.91 -27.89
N ARG A 5 18.28 5.57 -28.96
CA ARG A 5 19.74 5.75 -29.06
C ARG A 5 20.20 7.21 -28.97
N ASP A 6 19.28 8.16 -29.15
CA ASP A 6 19.59 9.60 -29.10
C ASP A 6 19.30 10.22 -27.71
N VAL A 7 18.76 9.45 -26.77
CA VAL A 7 18.59 9.87 -25.36
C VAL A 7 19.89 9.56 -24.62
N VAL A 8 20.37 10.52 -23.84
CA VAL A 8 21.55 10.34 -22.98
C VAL A 8 21.36 9.04 -22.18
N LYS A 9 22.40 8.20 -22.09
CA LYS A 9 22.29 6.86 -21.48
C LYS A 9 21.59 6.85 -20.10
N GLU A 10 21.84 7.87 -19.28
CA GLU A 10 21.29 8.06 -17.95
C GLU A 10 19.78 8.40 -17.95
N GLU A 11 19.21 8.81 -19.09
CA GLU A 11 17.79 9.12 -19.26
C GLU A 11 16.97 7.94 -19.83
N GLN A 12 17.60 6.81 -20.13
CA GLN A 12 16.88 5.64 -20.63
C GLN A 12 16.10 4.98 -19.46
N PRO A 13 14.89 4.47 -19.69
CA PRO A 13 14.04 3.92 -18.63
C PRO A 13 14.69 2.83 -17.78
N ARG A 14 15.60 2.02 -18.35
CA ARG A 14 16.32 0.98 -17.61
C ARG A 14 17.37 1.55 -16.68
N GLU A 15 18.14 2.48 -17.16
CA GLU A 15 19.17 3.17 -16.40
C GLU A 15 18.54 3.94 -15.26
N ARG A 16 17.45 4.66 -15.51
CA ARG A 16 16.68 5.34 -14.46
C ARG A 16 16.12 4.36 -13.43
N LEU A 17 15.60 3.20 -13.87
CA LEU A 17 15.14 2.17 -12.95
C LEU A 17 16.25 1.68 -12.02
N LEU A 18 17.48 1.51 -12.54
CA LEU A 18 18.64 1.06 -11.75
C LEU A 18 19.13 2.14 -10.77
N LEU A 19 19.10 3.41 -11.17
CA LEU A 19 19.63 4.52 -10.38
C LEU A 19 18.60 5.05 -9.37
N GLU A 20 17.35 5.18 -9.76
CA GLU A 20 16.32 5.89 -9.01
C GLU A 20 15.25 4.93 -8.44
N GLY A 21 15.22 3.68 -8.87
CA GLY A 21 14.20 2.69 -8.49
C GLY A 21 12.93 2.78 -9.32
N ALA A 22 12.10 1.72 -9.24
CA ALA A 22 10.89 1.60 -10.06
C ALA A 22 9.82 2.68 -9.75
N GLY A 23 9.81 3.21 -8.53
CA GLY A 23 8.84 4.22 -8.10
C GLY A 23 8.99 5.59 -8.77
N SER A 24 10.17 5.88 -9.35
CA SER A 24 10.45 7.13 -10.08
C SER A 24 9.96 7.10 -11.53
N LEU A 25 9.70 5.90 -12.08
CA LEU A 25 9.31 5.74 -13.47
C LEU A 25 7.82 5.97 -13.68
N SER A 26 7.48 6.63 -14.77
CA SER A 26 6.11 6.72 -15.27
C SER A 26 5.60 5.36 -15.78
N ASN A 27 4.29 5.20 -15.89
CA ASN A 27 3.67 4.00 -16.46
C ASN A 27 4.19 3.68 -17.88
N ARG A 28 4.43 4.71 -18.68
CA ARG A 28 5.04 4.64 -20.00
C ARG A 28 6.43 4.02 -19.97
N GLU A 29 7.26 4.47 -19.04
CA GLU A 29 8.63 4.00 -18.89
C GLU A 29 8.66 2.56 -18.35
N LEU A 30 7.81 2.22 -17.38
CA LEU A 30 7.66 0.85 -16.88
C LEU A 30 7.24 -0.11 -18.00
N LEU A 31 6.28 0.27 -18.86
CA LEU A 31 5.92 -0.53 -20.04
C LEU A 31 7.07 -0.63 -21.03
N ALA A 32 7.83 0.44 -21.25
CA ALA A 32 9.00 0.41 -22.13
C ALA A 32 10.08 -0.55 -21.63
N VAL A 33 10.30 -0.62 -20.31
CA VAL A 33 11.21 -1.60 -19.68
C VAL A 33 10.72 -3.02 -19.94
N LEU A 34 9.42 -3.29 -19.75
CA LEU A 34 8.82 -4.61 -19.99
C LEU A 34 8.92 -5.01 -21.48
N LEU A 35 8.54 -4.14 -22.40
CA LEU A 35 8.53 -4.41 -23.85
C LEU A 35 9.93 -4.55 -24.45
N ARG A 36 10.95 -3.97 -23.82
CA ARG A 36 12.38 -3.99 -24.19
C ARG A 36 12.71 -3.29 -25.49
N THR A 37 11.91 -3.46 -26.53
CA THR A 37 12.14 -2.92 -27.90
C THR A 37 10.85 -2.36 -28.47
N GLY A 38 10.97 -1.34 -29.31
CA GLY A 38 9.86 -0.84 -30.12
C GLY A 38 9.51 -1.76 -31.28
N SER A 39 8.97 -1.19 -32.34
CA SER A 39 8.76 -1.83 -33.64
C SER A 39 9.84 -1.37 -34.62
N LYS A 40 9.73 -1.79 -35.89
CA LYS A 40 10.59 -1.28 -36.97
C LYS A 40 10.36 0.23 -37.22
N GLU A 41 9.18 0.71 -36.94
CA GLU A 41 8.71 2.05 -37.29
C GLU A 41 8.72 3.03 -36.11
N GLU A 42 8.66 2.52 -34.87
CA GLU A 42 8.55 3.37 -33.68
C GLU A 42 9.40 2.89 -32.48
N SER A 43 9.82 3.86 -31.66
CA SER A 43 10.58 3.55 -30.45
C SER A 43 9.70 2.85 -29.42
N VAL A 44 10.33 2.17 -28.45
CA VAL A 44 9.60 1.46 -27.38
C VAL A 44 8.77 2.43 -26.52
N LEU A 45 9.23 3.67 -26.30
CA LEU A 45 8.46 4.69 -25.58
C LEU A 45 7.19 5.09 -26.35
N LYS A 46 7.28 5.29 -27.66
CA LYS A 46 6.11 5.58 -28.49
C LYS A 46 5.14 4.39 -28.54
N LEU A 47 5.65 3.18 -28.61
CA LEU A 47 4.83 1.97 -28.55
C LEU A 47 4.12 1.85 -27.20
N SER A 48 4.80 2.19 -26.09
CA SER A 48 4.20 2.22 -24.76
C SER A 48 3.08 3.24 -24.64
N ASP A 49 3.28 4.46 -25.17
CA ASP A 49 2.24 5.48 -25.21
C ASP A 49 1.02 5.01 -26.01
N LYS A 50 1.25 4.38 -27.16
CA LYS A 50 0.18 3.86 -28.02
C LYS A 50 -0.65 2.79 -27.31
N ILE A 51 0.00 1.86 -26.59
CA ILE A 51 -0.67 0.85 -25.77
C ILE A 51 -1.50 1.51 -24.66
N LEU A 52 -0.92 2.42 -23.87
CA LEU A 52 -1.63 3.11 -22.83
C LEU A 52 -2.83 3.90 -23.34
N HIS A 53 -2.68 4.57 -24.48
CA HIS A 53 -3.77 5.32 -25.10
C HIS A 53 -4.88 4.40 -25.61
N HIS A 54 -4.54 3.24 -26.21
CA HIS A 54 -5.51 2.29 -26.73
C HIS A 54 -6.42 1.73 -25.61
N PHE A 55 -5.88 1.53 -24.42
CA PHE A 55 -6.60 0.98 -23.25
C PHE A 55 -7.05 2.03 -22.23
N ASP A 56 -6.97 3.33 -22.56
CA ASP A 56 -7.30 4.39 -21.61
C ASP A 56 -6.57 4.24 -20.24
N GLY A 57 -5.29 3.91 -20.30
CA GLY A 57 -4.40 3.75 -19.16
C GLY A 57 -4.30 2.33 -18.58
N LEU A 58 -3.59 2.21 -17.45
CA LEU A 58 -3.32 0.91 -16.82
C LEU A 58 -4.59 0.19 -16.34
N ARG A 59 -5.65 0.96 -16.04
CA ARG A 59 -6.89 0.41 -15.46
C ARG A 59 -7.54 -0.61 -16.40
N MET A 60 -7.59 -0.32 -17.69
CA MET A 60 -8.16 -1.22 -18.69
C MET A 60 -7.11 -2.18 -19.24
N LEU A 61 -5.86 -1.73 -19.37
CA LEU A 61 -4.76 -2.55 -19.87
C LEU A 61 -4.52 -3.83 -19.05
N LYS A 62 -4.75 -3.80 -17.75
CA LYS A 62 -4.57 -4.97 -16.87
C LYS A 62 -5.46 -6.17 -17.23
N ASP A 63 -6.58 -5.93 -17.91
CA ASP A 63 -7.56 -6.94 -18.29
C ASP A 63 -7.52 -7.23 -19.81
N ALA A 64 -6.54 -6.67 -20.53
CA ALA A 64 -6.37 -6.82 -21.96
C ALA A 64 -6.19 -8.29 -22.38
N THR A 65 -6.90 -8.69 -23.41
CA THR A 65 -6.76 -10.02 -24.01
C THR A 65 -5.58 -10.08 -24.99
N LEU A 66 -5.16 -11.29 -25.32
CA LEU A 66 -4.09 -11.51 -26.31
C LEU A 66 -4.48 -10.88 -27.67
N GLU A 67 -5.72 -11.06 -28.08
CA GLU A 67 -6.23 -10.57 -29.38
C GLU A 67 -6.22 -9.05 -29.45
N GLU A 68 -6.69 -8.38 -28.40
CA GLU A 68 -6.66 -6.92 -28.28
C GLU A 68 -5.22 -6.37 -28.34
N LEU A 69 -4.30 -6.97 -27.59
CA LEU A 69 -2.90 -6.54 -27.58
C LEU A 69 -2.22 -6.73 -28.96
N VAL A 70 -2.46 -7.87 -29.60
CA VAL A 70 -1.86 -8.16 -30.93
C VAL A 70 -2.48 -7.29 -32.02
N SER A 71 -3.69 -6.77 -31.85
CA SER A 71 -4.32 -5.82 -32.80
C SER A 71 -3.54 -4.51 -32.93
N ILE A 72 -2.74 -4.17 -31.89
CA ILE A 72 -1.93 -2.95 -31.88
C ILE A 72 -0.69 -3.16 -32.77
N HIS A 73 -0.57 -2.36 -33.83
CA HIS A 73 0.60 -2.41 -34.68
C HIS A 73 1.91 -2.18 -33.91
N GLY A 74 2.84 -3.10 -34.03
CA GLY A 74 4.10 -3.13 -33.27
C GLY A 74 4.10 -4.04 -32.04
N VAL A 75 2.93 -4.60 -31.65
CA VAL A 75 2.79 -5.59 -30.60
C VAL A 75 2.57 -6.97 -31.22
N GLY A 76 3.60 -7.76 -31.29
CA GLY A 76 3.49 -9.17 -31.68
C GLY A 76 3.15 -10.07 -30.49
N VAL A 77 2.87 -11.35 -30.75
CA VAL A 77 2.51 -12.37 -29.74
C VAL A 77 3.50 -12.38 -28.58
N ALA A 78 4.82 -12.29 -28.83
CA ALA A 78 5.84 -12.31 -27.79
C ALA A 78 5.70 -11.14 -26.80
N LYS A 79 5.44 -9.93 -27.28
CA LYS A 79 5.22 -8.76 -26.40
C LYS A 79 3.88 -8.85 -25.66
N ALA A 80 2.83 -9.28 -26.35
CA ALA A 80 1.52 -9.45 -25.76
C ALA A 80 1.52 -10.48 -24.62
N THR A 81 2.12 -11.66 -24.83
CA THR A 81 2.24 -12.70 -23.79
C THR A 81 3.10 -12.24 -22.61
N GLN A 82 4.15 -11.46 -22.87
CA GLN A 82 4.98 -10.89 -21.81
C GLN A 82 4.19 -9.91 -20.90
N LEU A 83 3.37 -9.05 -21.50
CA LEU A 83 2.50 -8.14 -20.73
C LEU A 83 1.44 -8.90 -19.93
N ILE A 84 0.76 -9.86 -20.54
CA ILE A 84 -0.25 -10.70 -19.87
C ILE A 84 0.38 -11.43 -18.68
N ALA A 85 1.56 -12.02 -18.85
CA ALA A 85 2.27 -12.71 -17.78
C ALA A 85 2.65 -11.75 -16.64
N ALA A 86 3.12 -10.54 -16.96
CA ALA A 86 3.45 -9.52 -15.96
C ALA A 86 2.21 -9.08 -15.17
N PHE A 87 1.08 -8.86 -15.83
CA PHE A 87 -0.18 -8.50 -15.16
C PHE A 87 -0.72 -9.62 -14.29
N GLU A 88 -0.64 -10.87 -14.75
CA GLU A 88 -1.06 -12.03 -13.96
C GLU A 88 -0.18 -12.21 -12.71
N LEU A 89 1.15 -12.04 -12.84
CA LEU A 89 2.04 -12.06 -11.67
C LEU A 89 1.67 -10.96 -10.67
N GLY A 90 1.42 -9.74 -11.13
CA GLY A 90 0.95 -8.64 -10.29
C GLY A 90 -0.35 -8.97 -9.57
N ARG A 91 -1.34 -9.56 -10.25
CA ARG A 91 -2.60 -10.02 -9.64
C ARG A 91 -2.38 -11.10 -8.58
N ARG A 92 -1.48 -12.06 -8.83
CA ARG A 92 -1.15 -13.10 -7.85
C ARG A 92 -0.48 -12.52 -6.61
N MET A 93 0.45 -11.58 -6.79
CA MET A 93 1.10 -10.90 -5.65
C MET A 93 0.08 -10.19 -4.76
N VAL A 94 -0.83 -9.41 -5.34
CA VAL A 94 -1.91 -8.76 -4.61
C VAL A 94 -2.81 -9.79 -3.91
N ARG A 95 -3.17 -10.89 -4.59
CA ARG A 95 -3.99 -11.96 -3.99
C ARG A 95 -3.31 -12.63 -2.80
N LEU A 96 -1.98 -12.85 -2.86
CA LEU A 96 -1.20 -13.40 -1.74
C LEU A 96 -1.20 -12.45 -0.54
N GLU A 97 -1.07 -11.14 -0.76
CA GLU A 97 -1.22 -10.16 0.32
C GLU A 97 -2.59 -10.25 0.98
N TYR A 98 -3.67 -10.40 0.19
CA TYR A 98 -5.02 -10.57 0.74
C TYR A 98 -5.21 -11.87 1.52
N GLN A 99 -4.61 -12.97 1.07
CA GLN A 99 -4.74 -14.28 1.70
C GLN A 99 -3.93 -14.40 3.00
N ASN A 100 -2.81 -13.69 3.09
CA ASN A 100 -1.91 -13.70 4.25
C ASN A 100 -2.23 -12.62 5.30
N ARG A 101 -3.38 -11.94 5.20
CA ARG A 101 -3.77 -10.95 6.21
C ARG A 101 -4.01 -11.62 7.54
N TYR A 102 -3.31 -11.12 8.56
CA TYR A 102 -3.49 -11.58 9.93
C TYR A 102 -4.90 -11.25 10.43
N SER A 103 -5.62 -12.25 10.94
CA SER A 103 -6.96 -12.06 11.52
C SER A 103 -6.85 -11.94 13.02
N ILE A 104 -7.40 -10.87 13.58
CA ILE A 104 -7.45 -10.63 15.02
C ILE A 104 -8.82 -11.09 15.52
N ARG A 105 -8.81 -12.12 16.37
CA ARG A 105 -10.01 -12.73 16.97
C ARG A 105 -10.10 -12.50 18.46
N SER A 106 -8.97 -12.13 19.08
CA SER A 106 -8.87 -11.87 20.51
C SER A 106 -7.83 -10.77 20.78
N PRO A 107 -7.82 -10.18 21.98
CA PRO A 107 -6.77 -9.26 22.43
C PRO A 107 -5.37 -9.89 22.38
N GLU A 108 -5.26 -11.20 22.62
CA GLU A 108 -4.01 -11.97 22.56
C GLU A 108 -3.45 -12.05 21.13
N ASP A 109 -4.33 -12.21 20.12
CA ASP A 109 -3.93 -12.18 18.71
C ASP A 109 -3.32 -10.82 18.35
N CYS A 110 -3.98 -9.75 18.81
CA CYS A 110 -3.50 -8.39 18.60
C CYS A 110 -2.14 -8.17 19.26
N ALA A 111 -1.99 -8.70 20.47
CA ALA A 111 -0.73 -8.68 21.20
C ALA A 111 0.38 -9.37 20.42
N THR A 112 0.14 -10.61 19.99
CA THR A 112 1.11 -11.42 19.27
C THR A 112 1.53 -10.75 17.97
N TYR A 113 0.57 -10.15 17.25
CA TYR A 113 0.83 -9.45 15.98
C TYR A 113 1.77 -8.25 16.13
N MET A 114 1.68 -7.52 17.25
CA MET A 114 2.44 -6.28 17.46
C MET A 114 3.63 -6.42 18.42
N MET A 115 3.74 -7.53 19.14
CA MET A 115 4.69 -7.69 20.24
C MET A 115 6.15 -7.51 19.80
N GLU A 116 6.56 -8.12 18.69
CA GLU A 116 7.96 -8.05 18.25
C GLU A 116 8.40 -6.64 17.88
N GLU A 117 7.50 -5.82 17.34
CA GLU A 117 7.82 -4.46 16.93
C GLU A 117 7.76 -3.46 18.08
N MET A 118 6.78 -3.61 18.98
CA MET A 118 6.57 -2.64 20.06
C MET A 118 7.49 -2.87 21.25
N ARG A 119 8.00 -4.08 21.44
CA ARG A 119 8.80 -4.49 22.60
C ARG A 119 10.08 -3.69 22.81
N PHE A 120 10.71 -3.24 21.73
CA PHE A 120 12.03 -2.58 21.77
C PHE A 120 11.95 -1.07 21.55
N LEU A 121 10.75 -0.50 21.51
CA LEU A 121 10.58 0.92 21.26
C LEU A 121 10.95 1.73 22.52
N GLN A 122 11.90 2.64 22.37
CA GLN A 122 12.41 3.50 23.44
C GLN A 122 11.46 4.68 23.78
N GLN A 123 10.54 4.97 22.90
CA GLN A 123 9.54 6.04 23.05
C GLN A 123 8.13 5.44 23.00
N GLU A 124 7.15 6.16 23.51
CA GLU A 124 5.74 5.79 23.35
C GLU A 124 5.34 5.92 21.88
N HIS A 125 4.73 4.88 21.34
CA HIS A 125 4.15 4.86 20.00
C HIS A 125 2.68 4.56 20.11
N PHE A 126 1.85 5.41 19.54
CA PHE A 126 0.42 5.13 19.39
C PHE A 126 0.17 4.61 17.99
N VAL A 127 -0.22 3.35 17.89
CA VAL A 127 -0.42 2.63 16.62
C VAL A 127 -1.88 2.27 16.45
N CYS A 128 -2.40 2.45 15.24
CA CYS A 128 -3.73 1.98 14.86
C CYS A 128 -3.63 0.85 13.84
N LEU A 129 -4.35 -0.23 14.11
CA LEU A 129 -4.65 -1.32 13.17
C LEU A 129 -6.03 -1.06 12.57
N TYR A 130 -6.10 -1.08 11.26
CA TYR A 130 -7.32 -0.92 10.48
C TYR A 130 -7.78 -2.29 10.00
N LEU A 131 -9.02 -2.65 10.27
CA LEU A 131 -9.55 -3.98 10.02
C LEU A 131 -10.69 -3.95 9.00
N ASN A 132 -10.80 -5.01 8.22
CA ASN A 132 -11.98 -5.26 7.39
C ASN A 132 -13.10 -5.95 8.18
N THR A 133 -14.25 -6.22 7.53
CA THR A 133 -15.41 -6.91 8.13
C THR A 133 -15.15 -8.35 8.60
N LYS A 134 -13.97 -8.92 8.28
CA LYS A 134 -13.51 -10.24 8.75
C LYS A 134 -12.47 -10.13 9.86
N ASN A 135 -12.32 -8.97 10.45
CA ASN A 135 -11.29 -8.65 11.46
C ASN A 135 -9.85 -8.92 10.97
N GLN A 136 -9.61 -8.81 9.67
CA GLN A 136 -8.27 -8.95 9.11
C GLN A 136 -7.60 -7.58 9.05
N VAL A 137 -6.33 -7.51 9.45
CA VAL A 137 -5.53 -6.29 9.38
C VAL A 137 -5.31 -5.92 7.92
N ILE A 138 -5.89 -4.79 7.49
CA ILE A 138 -5.76 -4.26 6.13
C ILE A 138 -4.72 -3.15 6.04
N HIS A 139 -4.45 -2.48 7.15
CA HIS A 139 -3.43 -1.44 7.25
C HIS A 139 -3.02 -1.24 8.70
N ARG A 140 -1.80 -0.73 8.87
CA ARG A 140 -1.24 -0.33 10.16
C ARG A 140 -0.56 1.03 10.00
N GLN A 141 -0.74 1.89 10.99
CA GLN A 141 -0.10 3.20 10.99
C GLN A 141 0.25 3.63 12.41
N THR A 142 1.46 4.12 12.59
CA THR A 142 1.84 4.88 13.78
C THR A 142 1.28 6.28 13.64
N ILE A 143 0.39 6.66 14.56
CA ILE A 143 -0.29 7.95 14.57
C ILE A 143 0.56 8.99 15.30
N PHE A 144 1.27 8.55 16.34
CA PHE A 144 2.04 9.43 17.20
C PHE A 144 3.26 8.71 17.80
N ILE A 145 4.34 9.46 18.01
CA ILE A 145 5.56 9.03 18.71
C ILE A 145 5.94 10.11 19.72
N GLY A 146 6.16 9.73 20.98
CA GLY A 146 6.54 10.61 22.09
C GLY A 146 5.66 10.37 23.31
N SER A 147 5.73 11.23 24.34
CA SER A 147 4.85 11.10 25.50
C SER A 147 3.40 11.40 25.14
N LEU A 148 2.51 10.47 25.44
CA LEU A 148 1.08 10.58 25.16
C LEU A 148 0.48 11.74 25.97
N ASN A 149 -0.01 12.73 25.25
CA ASN A 149 -0.89 13.76 25.80
C ASN A 149 -2.22 13.66 25.06
N SER A 150 -3.34 13.68 25.76
CA SER A 150 -4.70 13.55 25.22
C SER A 150 -5.02 14.53 24.08
N SER A 151 -4.28 15.64 23.99
CA SER A 151 -4.41 16.63 22.92
C SER A 151 -3.67 16.24 21.62
N ILE A 152 -2.80 15.24 21.64
CA ILE A 152 -1.90 14.90 20.51
C ILE A 152 -2.52 13.82 19.59
N VAL A 153 -3.16 12.80 20.16
CA VAL A 153 -3.89 11.81 19.37
C VAL A 153 -5.24 12.37 18.94
N HIS A 154 -5.26 12.96 17.75
CA HIS A 154 -6.48 13.58 17.24
C HIS A 154 -7.34 12.56 16.49
N PRO A 155 -8.64 12.38 16.81
CA PRO A 155 -9.53 11.45 16.08
C PRO A 155 -9.49 11.64 14.58
N ARG A 156 -9.34 12.87 14.11
CA ARG A 156 -9.23 13.20 12.68
C ARG A 156 -8.12 12.40 11.98
N GLU A 157 -6.95 12.27 12.59
CA GLU A 157 -5.81 11.57 11.96
C GLU A 157 -6.05 10.05 11.91
N VAL A 158 -6.65 9.50 12.97
CA VAL A 158 -7.02 8.09 13.03
C VAL A 158 -8.09 7.75 11.99
N PHE A 159 -9.19 8.50 11.98
CA PHE A 159 -10.32 8.18 11.12
C PHE A 159 -10.15 8.60 9.66
N LYS A 160 -9.30 9.59 9.36
CA LYS A 160 -8.90 9.92 7.98
C LYS A 160 -8.33 8.70 7.26
N GLU A 161 -7.44 7.96 7.92
CA GLU A 161 -6.87 6.76 7.31
C GLU A 161 -7.87 5.60 7.30
N ALA A 162 -8.74 5.49 8.30
CA ALA A 162 -9.82 4.51 8.32
C ALA A 162 -10.75 4.66 7.10
N PHE A 163 -11.14 5.89 6.76
CA PHE A 163 -11.92 6.16 5.55
C PHE A 163 -11.15 5.84 4.27
N ARG A 164 -9.88 6.27 4.20
CA ARG A 164 -9.03 6.02 3.03
C ARG A 164 -8.88 4.53 2.73
N ARG A 165 -8.85 3.70 3.77
CA ARG A 165 -8.70 2.24 3.67
C ARG A 165 -10.02 1.48 3.63
N ALA A 166 -11.15 2.17 3.70
CA ALA A 166 -12.46 1.56 3.86
C ALA A 166 -12.49 0.54 5.01
N ALA A 167 -11.90 0.91 6.15
CA ALA A 167 -11.85 0.06 7.33
C ALA A 167 -13.26 -0.09 7.95
N ALA A 168 -13.61 -1.31 8.38
CA ALA A 168 -14.84 -1.58 9.09
C ALA A 168 -14.70 -1.29 10.59
N SER A 169 -13.51 -1.51 11.13
CA SER A 169 -13.19 -1.26 12.53
C SER A 169 -11.71 -0.94 12.72
N ILE A 170 -11.36 -0.46 13.92
CA ILE A 170 -9.99 -0.17 14.30
C ILE A 170 -9.65 -0.78 15.67
N ILE A 171 -8.37 -1.08 15.87
CA ILE A 171 -7.79 -1.38 17.18
C ILE A 171 -6.64 -0.41 17.40
N CYS A 172 -6.59 0.18 18.58
CA CYS A 172 -5.53 1.07 19.01
C CYS A 172 -4.58 0.33 19.94
N LEU A 173 -3.29 0.60 19.81
CA LEU A 173 -2.26 0.08 20.69
C LEU A 173 -1.27 1.18 21.02
N HIS A 174 -0.74 1.17 22.24
CA HIS A 174 0.44 1.94 22.55
C HIS A 174 1.35 1.17 23.51
N ASN A 175 2.64 1.49 23.50
CA ASN A 175 3.60 0.93 24.43
C ASN A 175 3.96 1.93 25.53
N HIS A 176 4.20 1.40 26.72
CA HIS A 176 4.80 2.14 27.82
C HIS A 176 6.26 1.71 28.00
N PRO A 177 7.25 2.54 27.63
CA PRO A 177 8.67 2.23 27.87
C PRO A 177 9.03 2.08 29.35
N SER A 178 8.18 2.61 30.25
CA SER A 178 8.31 2.43 31.69
C SER A 178 8.08 1.01 32.19
N GLY A 179 7.44 0.15 31.37
CA GLY A 179 7.06 -1.21 31.74
C GLY A 179 5.78 -1.32 32.57
N ASP A 180 5.09 -0.21 32.86
CA ASP A 180 3.81 -0.23 33.59
C ASP A 180 2.64 -0.55 32.63
N PRO A 181 1.89 -1.66 32.83
CA PRO A 181 0.76 -2.01 31.99
C PRO A 181 -0.52 -1.21 32.27
N ALA A 182 -0.54 -0.41 33.34
CA ALA A 182 -1.72 0.35 33.73
C ALA A 182 -1.97 1.52 32.75
N PRO A 183 -3.19 1.67 32.20
CA PRO A 183 -3.51 2.79 31.35
C PRO A 183 -3.52 4.10 32.17
N SER A 184 -2.94 5.15 31.63
CA SER A 184 -2.97 6.49 32.19
C SER A 184 -4.37 7.11 32.07
N ARG A 185 -4.61 8.25 32.72
CA ARG A 185 -5.85 9.02 32.55
C ARG A 185 -5.99 9.52 31.10
N GLU A 186 -4.90 9.92 30.53
CA GLU A 186 -4.79 10.39 29.16
C GLU A 186 -5.17 9.30 28.15
N ASP A 187 -4.74 8.06 28.37
CA ASP A 187 -5.11 6.91 27.54
C ASP A 187 -6.60 6.64 27.55
N ILE A 188 -7.20 6.71 28.75
CA ILE A 188 -8.64 6.54 28.92
C ILE A 188 -9.42 7.65 28.21
N GLU A 189 -8.96 8.90 28.31
CA GLU A 189 -9.61 10.03 27.63
C GLU A 189 -9.51 9.93 26.11
N VAL A 190 -8.34 9.57 25.57
CA VAL A 190 -8.14 9.32 24.14
C VAL A 190 -9.06 8.21 23.66
N THR A 191 -9.12 7.10 24.41
CA THR A 191 -9.98 5.96 24.07
C THR A 191 -11.45 6.38 24.01
N LYS A 192 -11.96 7.08 25.03
CA LYS A 192 -13.35 7.56 25.05
C LYS A 192 -13.67 8.43 23.84
N ARG A 193 -12.80 9.39 23.52
CA ARG A 193 -12.99 10.27 22.37
C ARG A 193 -12.99 9.50 21.04
N LEU A 194 -12.12 8.51 20.88
CA LEU A 194 -12.07 7.69 19.68
C LEU A 194 -13.34 6.82 19.55
N VAL A 195 -13.79 6.21 20.66
CA VAL A 195 -15.04 5.40 20.67
C VAL A 195 -16.25 6.26 20.32
N GLU A 196 -16.38 7.47 20.89
CA GLU A 196 -17.48 8.39 20.58
C GLU A 196 -17.47 8.79 19.10
N CYS A 197 -16.31 9.20 18.59
CA CYS A 197 -16.17 9.52 17.15
C CYS A 197 -16.48 8.31 16.27
N GLY A 198 -15.96 7.14 16.61
CA GLY A 198 -16.20 5.91 15.86
C GLY A 198 -17.68 5.55 15.77
N ARG A 199 -18.43 5.71 16.86
CA ARG A 199 -19.88 5.50 16.92
C ARG A 199 -20.65 6.45 15.99
N ILE A 200 -20.23 7.73 15.92
CA ILE A 200 -20.87 8.73 15.05
C ILE A 200 -20.64 8.42 13.58
N ILE A 201 -19.45 7.97 13.22
CA ILE A 201 -19.05 7.78 11.82
C ILE A 201 -19.22 6.35 11.31
N GLY A 202 -19.65 5.41 12.17
CA GLY A 202 -19.91 4.01 11.81
C GLY A 202 -18.64 3.16 11.63
N ILE A 203 -17.52 3.53 12.27
CA ILE A 203 -16.27 2.75 12.31
C ILE A 203 -15.97 2.40 13.76
N GLU A 204 -16.14 1.13 14.13
CA GLU A 204 -16.04 0.72 15.53
C GLU A 204 -14.59 0.70 16.01
N VAL A 205 -14.37 1.19 17.23
CA VAL A 205 -13.11 1.01 17.98
C VAL A 205 -13.26 -0.24 18.84
N LEU A 206 -12.68 -1.36 18.39
CA LEU A 206 -12.86 -2.66 19.02
C LEU A 206 -12.09 -2.80 20.33
N ASP A 207 -10.89 -2.25 20.38
CA ASP A 207 -10.01 -2.33 21.55
C ASP A 207 -8.98 -1.20 21.56
N HIS A 208 -8.46 -0.92 22.77
CA HIS A 208 -7.28 -0.10 22.99
C HIS A 208 -6.38 -0.78 24.01
N SER A 209 -5.33 -1.42 23.53
CA SER A 209 -4.42 -2.22 24.34
C SER A 209 -3.14 -1.46 24.66
N VAL A 210 -2.74 -1.48 25.95
CA VAL A 210 -1.44 -1.01 26.43
C VAL A 210 -0.45 -2.16 26.37
N ARG A 211 0.77 -1.90 25.91
CA ARG A 211 1.85 -2.89 25.89
C ARG A 211 3.08 -2.38 26.63
N CYS A 212 3.67 -3.27 27.40
CA CYS A 212 4.92 -3.03 28.12
C CYS A 212 6.06 -3.79 27.43
N SER A 213 7.24 -3.20 27.47
CA SER A 213 8.51 -3.78 27.01
C SER A 213 8.96 -4.95 27.90
#